data_4884e1fb966a8b52cfb4070439d8b8e9
#
_entry.id   4884e1fb966a8b52cfb4070439d8b8e9
#
_cell.length_a   1.000
_cell.length_b   1.000
_cell.length_c   1.000
_cell.angle_alpha   90.00
_cell.angle_beta   90.00
_cell.angle_gamma   90.00
#
_symmetry.space_group_name_H-M   'P 1'
#
loop_
_entity.id
_entity.type
_entity.pdbx_description
1 polymer ?
#
loop_
_entity_poly.entity_id
_entity_poly.type
_entity_poly.pdbx_seq_one_letter_code
_entity_poly.pdbx_strand_id
1 'polypeptide(L)'
;MLRHLVAVTLTLIAVGLPRHALAEATALRAAKQYGLGYVQYMIMEDQKLTEKHAKAAGLGDVTVEWSTFRSSDVMNDALLSGSVHFVSLGVPGLMTIWDRTKGSIDVRGASGLNALPLALMVRDDSIKSLKDFTEQHRIAMPAVRVSNQAILLQMACEKEFGVGHHSKLDAITLAMAHPDATIAMISGSKDVPANFSSVPFQNRQAKTSGIRRLMTSTDILGAPFSFNIVATTSKFRAENPKLYKAYLDALNEATAIVNNDKKLAAETYLRMAKDKTPMEEILALLNDPEHIFTTKVTPIDAMIQFMARTGNFKNKPTSASELLFAEAQQ
;
A
#
# COMPACT_ATOMS: atom_id res chain seq x y z
N MET A 1 -6.38 -50.20 71.95
CA MET A 1 -6.55 -48.80 71.63
C MET A 1 -6.14 -48.59 70.12
N LEU A 2 -7.10 -48.63 69.22
CA LEU A 2 -6.86 -48.56 67.79
C LEU A 2 -7.26 -47.17 67.33
N ARG A 3 -6.31 -46.31 66.82
CA ARG A 3 -6.57 -44.98 66.25
C ARG A 3 -6.78 -45.14 64.78
N HIS A 4 -7.98 -44.89 64.29
CA HIS A 4 -8.27 -44.77 62.85
C HIS A 4 -7.89 -43.37 62.34
N LEU A 5 -6.95 -43.34 61.43
CA LEU A 5 -6.65 -42.11 60.60
C LEU A 5 -7.62 -42.11 59.43
N VAL A 6 -8.47 -41.10 59.36
CA VAL A 6 -9.31 -40.82 58.20
C VAL A 6 -8.55 -39.81 57.30
N ALA A 7 -8.11 -40.27 56.12
CA ALA A 7 -7.51 -39.41 55.13
C ALA A 7 -8.64 -38.77 54.28
N VAL A 8 -8.84 -37.47 54.40
CA VAL A 8 -9.74 -36.69 53.54
C VAL A 8 -8.98 -36.27 52.28
N THR A 9 -9.33 -36.88 51.15
CA THR A 9 -8.79 -36.51 49.84
C THR A 9 -9.60 -35.31 49.29
N LEU A 10 -9.00 -34.12 49.31
CA LEU A 10 -9.58 -32.94 48.66
C LEU A 10 -9.36 -33.04 47.13
N THR A 11 -10.43 -33.35 46.41
CA THR A 11 -10.43 -33.27 44.93
C THR A 11 -10.64 -31.82 44.49
N LEU A 12 -9.57 -31.14 44.01
CA LEU A 12 -9.67 -29.85 43.41
C LEU A 12 -10.36 -29.98 42.03
N ILE A 13 -11.62 -29.60 41.94
CA ILE A 13 -12.32 -29.43 40.67
C ILE A 13 -11.85 -28.08 40.08
N ALA A 14 -10.96 -28.13 39.09
CA ALA A 14 -10.61 -26.97 38.30
C ALA A 14 -11.80 -26.57 37.41
N VAL A 15 -12.62 -25.64 37.90
CA VAL A 15 -13.67 -25.02 37.11
C VAL A 15 -12.99 -24.13 36.06
N GLY A 16 -12.85 -24.67 34.86
CA GLY A 16 -12.42 -23.89 33.69
C GLY A 16 -13.47 -22.80 33.42
N LEU A 17 -13.15 -21.55 33.81
CA LEU A 17 -13.97 -20.40 33.42
C LEU A 17 -14.03 -20.35 31.90
N PRO A 18 -15.23 -20.29 31.29
CA PRO A 18 -15.35 -20.08 29.86
C PRO A 18 -14.66 -18.75 29.53
N ARG A 19 -13.58 -18.79 28.75
CA ARG A 19 -13.07 -17.60 28.09
C ARG A 19 -14.21 -17.11 27.18
N HIS A 20 -14.90 -16.07 27.59
CA HIS A 20 -15.79 -15.35 26.70
C HIS A 20 -14.92 -14.88 25.51
N ALA A 21 -15.01 -15.58 24.38
CA ALA A 21 -14.51 -15.06 23.13
C ALA A 21 -15.29 -13.78 22.88
N LEU A 22 -14.62 -12.63 22.95
CA LEU A 22 -15.22 -11.36 22.53
C LEU A 22 -15.72 -11.54 21.10
N ALA A 23 -16.96 -11.11 20.83
CA ALA A 23 -17.47 -11.15 19.47
C ALA A 23 -16.59 -10.28 18.58
N GLU A 24 -16.22 -10.81 17.43
CA GLU A 24 -15.46 -10.03 16.44
C GLU A 24 -16.29 -8.86 15.90
N ALA A 25 -15.62 -7.87 15.34
CA ALA A 25 -16.27 -6.69 14.78
C ALA A 25 -17.24 -7.08 13.65
N THR A 26 -18.42 -6.44 13.63
CA THR A 26 -19.41 -6.58 12.57
C THR A 26 -19.28 -5.52 11.48
N ALA A 27 -18.36 -4.56 11.66
CA ALA A 27 -18.03 -3.52 10.67
C ALA A 27 -16.53 -3.46 10.45
N LEU A 28 -16.11 -3.52 9.19
CA LEU A 28 -14.74 -3.35 8.77
C LEU A 28 -14.61 -2.07 7.93
N ARG A 29 -13.59 -1.27 8.19
CA ARG A 29 -13.28 -0.06 7.42
C ARG A 29 -11.94 -0.22 6.74
N ALA A 30 -11.93 -0.10 5.40
CA ALA A 30 -10.75 -0.25 4.55
C ALA A 30 -10.47 1.01 3.74
N ALA A 31 -9.19 1.26 3.48
CA ALA A 31 -8.73 2.45 2.78
C ALA A 31 -8.00 2.11 1.48
N LYS A 32 -8.29 2.86 0.43
CA LYS A 32 -7.61 2.81 -0.87
C LYS A 32 -7.17 4.20 -1.33
N GLN A 33 -6.34 4.25 -2.37
CA GLN A 33 -6.01 5.49 -3.06
C GLN A 33 -6.53 5.43 -4.51
N TYR A 34 -6.06 6.34 -5.35
CA TYR A 34 -6.43 6.44 -6.76
C TYR A 34 -5.53 5.56 -7.64
N GLY A 35 -6.08 5.07 -8.75
CA GLY A 35 -5.34 4.40 -9.81
C GLY A 35 -5.58 2.90 -9.91
N LEU A 36 -5.00 2.31 -10.97
CA LEU A 36 -5.20 0.90 -11.32
C LEU A 36 -4.61 -0.06 -10.27
N GLY A 37 -3.65 0.41 -9.48
CA GLY A 37 -3.07 -0.36 -8.37
C GLY A 37 -4.07 -0.73 -7.26
N TYR A 38 -5.31 -0.26 -7.34
CA TYR A 38 -6.38 -0.56 -6.36
C TYR A 38 -7.54 -1.33 -6.98
N VAL A 39 -7.37 -1.90 -8.17
CA VAL A 39 -8.44 -2.65 -8.87
C VAL A 39 -8.92 -3.85 -8.06
N GLN A 40 -8.03 -4.55 -7.33
CA GLN A 40 -8.43 -5.65 -6.44
C GLN A 40 -9.41 -5.16 -5.35
N TYR A 41 -9.13 -4.02 -4.74
CA TYR A 41 -10.01 -3.41 -3.73
C TYR A 41 -11.35 -2.95 -4.33
N MET A 42 -11.34 -2.48 -5.58
CA MET A 42 -12.56 -2.14 -6.30
C MET A 42 -13.43 -3.38 -6.55
N ILE A 43 -12.81 -4.52 -6.90
CA ILE A 43 -13.52 -5.80 -7.05
C ILE A 43 -14.04 -6.30 -5.70
N MET A 44 -13.23 -6.20 -4.62
CA MET A 44 -13.69 -6.57 -3.27
C MET A 44 -14.92 -5.77 -2.85
N GLU A 45 -14.92 -4.46 -3.09
CA GLU A 45 -16.02 -3.54 -2.78
C GLU A 45 -17.25 -3.84 -3.63
N ASP A 46 -17.09 -3.95 -4.94
CA ASP A 46 -18.17 -4.14 -5.90
C ASP A 46 -18.90 -5.47 -5.71
N GLN A 47 -18.13 -6.55 -5.49
CA GLN A 47 -18.68 -7.90 -5.32
C GLN A 47 -18.90 -8.30 -3.85
N LYS A 48 -18.63 -7.38 -2.90
CA LYS A 48 -18.76 -7.63 -1.46
C LYS A 48 -18.03 -8.90 -1.01
N LEU A 49 -16.79 -9.08 -1.50
CA LEU A 49 -16.06 -10.33 -1.28
C LEU A 49 -15.70 -10.54 0.19
N THR A 50 -15.38 -9.47 0.93
CA THR A 50 -15.06 -9.58 2.36
C THR A 50 -16.29 -10.02 3.15
N GLU A 51 -17.46 -9.46 2.85
CA GLU A 51 -18.75 -9.84 3.47
C GLU A 51 -19.09 -11.30 3.15
N LYS A 52 -18.86 -11.72 1.91
CA LYS A 52 -19.06 -13.13 1.46
C LYS A 52 -18.18 -14.09 2.28
N HIS A 53 -16.88 -13.80 2.41
CA HIS A 53 -15.95 -14.63 3.18
C HIS A 53 -16.22 -14.58 4.68
N ALA A 54 -16.58 -13.43 5.23
CA ALA A 54 -16.98 -13.28 6.64
C ALA A 54 -18.21 -14.14 6.97
N LYS A 55 -19.22 -14.13 6.10
CA LYS A 55 -20.42 -14.97 6.24
C LYS A 55 -20.06 -16.47 6.18
N ALA A 56 -19.19 -16.87 5.25
CA ALA A 56 -18.70 -18.25 5.17
C ALA A 56 -17.89 -18.68 6.40
N ALA A 57 -17.20 -17.74 7.07
CA ALA A 57 -16.49 -17.98 8.34
C ALA A 57 -17.40 -17.99 9.58
N GLY A 58 -18.71 -17.81 9.41
CA GLY A 58 -19.71 -17.83 10.49
C GLY A 58 -19.76 -16.53 11.32
N LEU A 59 -19.33 -15.39 10.77
CA LEU A 59 -19.40 -14.08 11.44
C LEU A 59 -20.76 -13.38 11.29
N GLY A 60 -21.70 -13.97 10.52
CA GLY A 60 -22.98 -13.34 10.22
C GLY A 60 -22.85 -12.22 9.19
N ASP A 61 -23.69 -11.20 9.35
CA ASP A 61 -23.70 -10.05 8.45
C ASP A 61 -22.64 -9.03 8.90
N VAL A 62 -21.56 -8.96 8.15
CA VAL A 62 -20.49 -7.96 8.30
C VAL A 62 -20.71 -6.88 7.24
N THR A 63 -20.43 -5.63 7.57
CA THR A 63 -20.40 -4.51 6.63
C THR A 63 -18.99 -4.04 6.38
N VAL A 64 -18.64 -3.70 5.12
CA VAL A 64 -17.32 -3.12 4.78
C VAL A 64 -17.50 -1.72 4.21
N GLU A 65 -16.88 -0.75 4.86
CA GLU A 65 -16.85 0.64 4.44
C GLU A 65 -15.51 0.95 3.78
N TRP A 66 -15.56 1.53 2.57
CA TRP A 66 -14.38 1.90 1.81
C TRP A 66 -14.18 3.41 1.77
N SER A 67 -12.98 3.86 2.11
CA SER A 67 -12.57 5.26 2.02
C SER A 67 -11.44 5.43 1.02
N THR A 68 -11.47 6.54 0.25
CA THR A 68 -10.40 6.87 -0.69
C THR A 68 -9.60 8.05 -0.16
N PHE A 69 -8.31 7.87 0.00
CA PHE A 69 -7.37 8.88 0.46
C PHE A 69 -6.39 9.29 -0.63
N ARG A 70 -5.80 10.47 -0.51
CA ARG A 70 -4.84 10.99 -1.49
C ARG A 70 -3.46 10.34 -1.41
N SER A 71 -3.07 9.81 -0.24
CA SER A 71 -1.69 9.42 0.03
C SER A 71 -1.55 8.55 1.29
N SER A 72 -0.37 7.92 1.45
CA SER A 72 -0.07 7.03 2.58
C SER A 72 0.03 7.72 3.94
N ASP A 73 0.44 8.99 3.99
CA ASP A 73 0.49 9.76 5.24
C ASP A 73 -0.90 9.94 5.85
N VAL A 74 -1.88 10.33 5.03
CA VAL A 74 -3.29 10.45 5.46
C VAL A 74 -3.88 9.09 5.89
N MET A 75 -3.52 8.01 5.19
CA MET A 75 -3.92 6.65 5.58
C MET A 75 -3.31 6.24 6.92
N ASN A 76 -2.05 6.60 7.17
CA ASN A 76 -1.39 6.34 8.45
C ASN A 76 -2.12 7.02 9.61
N ASP A 77 -2.50 8.29 9.44
CA ASP A 77 -3.25 9.02 10.44
C ASP A 77 -4.65 8.41 10.68
N ALA A 78 -5.32 7.98 9.62
CA ALA A 78 -6.62 7.30 9.72
C ALA A 78 -6.52 5.93 10.44
N LEU A 79 -5.44 5.17 10.22
CA LEU A 79 -5.21 3.91 10.92
C LEU A 79 -4.85 4.14 12.40
N LEU A 80 -4.01 5.13 12.69
CA LEU A 80 -3.62 5.49 14.06
C LEU A 80 -4.80 5.99 14.89
N SER A 81 -5.72 6.73 14.29
CA SER A 81 -6.95 7.20 14.96
C SER A 81 -8.01 6.11 15.11
N GLY A 82 -7.82 4.92 14.50
CA GLY A 82 -8.83 3.86 14.45
C GLY A 82 -9.99 4.15 13.50
N SER A 83 -9.89 5.20 12.67
CA SER A 83 -10.93 5.52 11.66
C SER A 83 -11.00 4.46 10.56
N VAL A 84 -9.92 3.73 10.31
CA VAL A 84 -9.87 2.57 9.41
C VAL A 84 -9.16 1.40 10.08
N HIS A 85 -9.44 0.18 9.62
CA HIS A 85 -8.83 -1.05 10.13
C HIS A 85 -7.76 -1.59 9.18
N PHE A 86 -7.94 -1.42 7.87
CA PHE A 86 -6.97 -1.80 6.83
C PHE A 86 -6.61 -0.61 5.96
N VAL A 87 -5.34 -0.52 5.65
CA VAL A 87 -4.77 0.47 4.73
C VAL A 87 -3.92 -0.23 3.68
N SER A 88 -3.65 0.45 2.56
CA SER A 88 -2.69 0.00 1.56
C SER A 88 -1.62 1.07 1.40
N LEU A 89 -0.40 0.74 1.77
CA LEU A 89 0.71 1.66 1.91
C LEU A 89 1.84 1.32 0.93
N GLY A 90 2.55 2.32 0.45
CA GLY A 90 3.89 2.13 -0.07
C GLY A 90 4.88 1.77 1.04
N VAL A 91 6.05 1.27 0.68
CA VAL A 91 7.12 0.88 1.62
C VAL A 91 7.45 1.99 2.62
N PRO A 92 7.58 3.28 2.21
CA PRO A 92 7.89 4.34 3.15
C PRO A 92 6.76 4.61 4.15
N GLY A 93 5.52 4.54 3.70
CA GLY A 93 4.35 4.67 4.58
C GLY A 93 4.30 3.56 5.62
N LEU A 94 4.52 2.31 5.21
CA LEU A 94 4.57 1.14 6.10
C LEU A 94 5.72 1.27 7.10
N MET A 95 6.94 1.57 6.65
CA MET A 95 8.09 1.71 7.54
C MET A 95 7.89 2.84 8.56
N THR A 96 7.30 3.96 8.14
CA THR A 96 7.02 5.10 9.02
C THR A 96 6.02 4.74 10.12
N ILE A 97 4.92 4.07 9.77
CA ILE A 97 3.91 3.72 10.77
C ILE A 97 4.38 2.56 11.66
N TRP A 98 5.12 1.60 11.12
CA TRP A 98 5.75 0.53 11.90
C TRP A 98 6.70 1.11 12.96
N ASP A 99 7.59 2.04 12.58
CA ASP A 99 8.51 2.69 13.53
C ASP A 99 7.77 3.40 14.67
N ARG A 100 6.70 4.12 14.34
CA ARG A 100 5.88 4.87 15.32
C ARG A 100 5.09 3.95 16.25
N THR A 101 4.75 2.76 15.82
CA THR A 101 3.80 1.87 16.52
C THR A 101 4.45 0.63 17.12
N LYS A 102 5.75 0.39 16.87
CA LYS A 102 6.49 -0.73 17.42
C LYS A 102 6.44 -0.73 18.96
N GLY A 103 6.00 -1.84 19.53
CA GLY A 103 5.83 -1.97 20.99
C GLY A 103 4.53 -1.37 21.56
N SER A 104 3.60 -0.91 20.68
CA SER A 104 2.26 -0.45 21.06
C SER A 104 1.19 -1.17 20.26
N ILE A 105 0.50 -0.50 19.31
CA ILE A 105 -0.50 -1.14 18.43
C ILE A 105 0.14 -1.97 17.31
N ASP A 106 1.43 -1.85 17.09
CA ASP A 106 2.29 -2.67 16.24
C ASP A 106 1.70 -2.93 14.85
N VAL A 107 1.71 -1.87 14.01
CA VAL A 107 1.23 -1.97 12.62
C VAL A 107 2.22 -2.74 11.77
N ARG A 108 1.72 -3.72 11.02
CA ARG A 108 2.53 -4.53 10.09
C ARG A 108 1.81 -4.77 8.77
N GLY A 109 2.60 -5.10 7.75
CA GLY A 109 2.09 -5.57 6.47
C GLY A 109 1.47 -6.96 6.60
N ALA A 110 0.28 -7.12 6.07
CA ALA A 110 -0.51 -8.35 6.11
C ALA A 110 -0.50 -9.10 4.76
N SER A 111 -0.25 -8.40 3.66
CA SER A 111 -0.23 -8.95 2.29
C SER A 111 0.42 -7.95 1.34
N GLY A 112 0.99 -8.44 0.24
CA GLY A 112 1.17 -7.63 -0.96
C GLY A 112 -0.17 -7.23 -1.56
N LEU A 113 -0.16 -6.25 -2.45
CA LEU A 113 -1.31 -5.93 -3.30
C LEU A 113 -0.89 -5.96 -4.77
N ASN A 114 0.26 -5.37 -5.09
CA ASN A 114 0.82 -5.39 -6.43
C ASN A 114 2.28 -4.93 -6.47
N ALA A 115 2.92 -5.20 -7.62
CA ALA A 115 4.18 -4.59 -8.04
C ALA A 115 3.95 -3.94 -9.40
N LEU A 116 3.82 -2.61 -9.40
CA LEU A 116 3.57 -1.80 -10.58
C LEU A 116 4.67 -0.75 -10.73
N PRO A 117 5.25 -0.57 -11.92
CA PRO A 117 6.28 0.42 -12.12
C PRO A 117 5.74 1.85 -11.96
N LEU A 118 6.53 2.69 -11.33
CA LEU A 118 6.31 4.12 -11.21
C LEU A 118 7.21 4.85 -12.20
N ALA A 119 6.76 6.00 -12.73
CA ALA A 119 7.54 6.76 -13.68
C ALA A 119 7.62 8.25 -13.32
N LEU A 120 8.82 8.80 -13.39
CA LEU A 120 9.03 10.25 -13.38
C LEU A 120 8.75 10.78 -14.79
N MET A 121 7.63 11.49 -14.91
CA MET A 121 7.17 12.12 -16.14
C MET A 121 7.58 13.60 -16.15
N VAL A 122 8.06 14.10 -17.28
CA VAL A 122 8.46 15.50 -17.46
C VAL A 122 7.84 16.09 -18.73
N ARG A 123 7.45 17.35 -18.64
CA ARG A 123 6.91 18.12 -19.76
C ARG A 123 7.93 19.15 -20.32
N ASP A 124 8.91 19.53 -19.53
CA ASP A 124 9.94 20.46 -19.94
C ASP A 124 11.04 19.76 -20.76
N ASP A 125 11.24 20.20 -22.00
CA ASP A 125 12.23 19.62 -22.90
C ASP A 125 13.67 19.90 -22.47
N SER A 126 13.92 20.89 -21.62
CA SER A 126 15.26 21.17 -21.06
C SER A 126 15.70 20.11 -20.01
N ILE A 127 14.74 19.42 -19.38
CA ILE A 127 15.05 18.42 -18.34
C ILE A 127 15.36 17.07 -19.00
N LYS A 128 16.62 16.72 -19.21
CA LYS A 128 17.08 15.43 -19.76
C LYS A 128 17.55 14.45 -18.69
N SER A 129 17.92 14.95 -17.51
CA SER A 129 18.43 14.21 -16.37
C SER A 129 18.00 14.87 -15.05
N LEU A 130 18.31 14.23 -13.90
CA LEU A 130 18.07 14.87 -12.60
C LEU A 130 18.91 16.14 -12.39
N LYS A 131 20.04 16.29 -13.10
CA LYS A 131 20.93 17.48 -13.00
C LYS A 131 20.29 18.73 -13.58
N ASP A 132 19.31 18.57 -14.47
CA ASP A 132 18.68 19.70 -15.16
C ASP A 132 17.56 20.34 -14.32
N PHE A 133 17.16 19.71 -13.20
CA PHE A 133 16.21 20.33 -12.29
C PHE A 133 16.83 21.49 -11.54
N THR A 134 16.11 22.62 -11.52
CA THR A 134 16.46 23.85 -10.80
C THR A 134 15.42 24.15 -9.72
N GLU A 135 15.69 25.14 -8.86
CA GLU A 135 14.77 25.59 -7.82
C GLU A 135 13.43 26.12 -8.33
N GLN A 136 13.36 26.46 -9.63
CA GLN A 136 12.13 26.93 -10.28
C GLN A 136 11.19 25.79 -10.67
N HIS A 137 11.69 24.57 -10.77
CA HIS A 137 10.88 23.39 -11.12
C HIS A 137 10.13 22.87 -9.89
N ARG A 138 9.05 22.13 -10.14
CA ARG A 138 8.32 21.36 -9.11
C ARG A 138 8.11 19.94 -9.60
N ILE A 139 8.31 18.97 -8.71
CA ILE A 139 8.04 17.56 -8.97
C ILE A 139 6.86 17.14 -8.11
N ALA A 140 5.70 16.97 -8.72
CA ALA A 140 4.50 16.51 -8.03
C ALA A 140 4.59 15.03 -7.66
N MET A 141 4.11 14.66 -6.48
CA MET A 141 3.99 13.29 -5.98
C MET A 141 2.91 13.21 -4.88
N PRO A 142 2.35 12.03 -4.56
CA PRO A 142 1.23 11.92 -3.60
C PRO A 142 1.54 12.47 -2.20
N ALA A 143 2.75 12.18 -1.70
CA ALA A 143 3.25 12.70 -0.43
C ALA A 143 4.76 12.91 -0.51
N VAL A 144 5.22 14.08 -0.06
CA VAL A 144 6.65 14.36 0.06
C VAL A 144 7.25 13.56 1.23
N ARG A 145 8.44 13.02 1.05
CA ARG A 145 9.23 12.26 2.05
C ARG A 145 8.69 10.88 2.46
N VAL A 146 7.40 10.58 2.28
CA VAL A 146 6.77 9.35 2.79
C VAL A 146 6.03 8.54 1.72
N SER A 147 6.15 8.91 0.44
CA SER A 147 5.67 8.10 -0.69
C SER A 147 6.81 7.28 -1.32
N ASN A 148 6.45 6.20 -2.02
CA ASN A 148 7.43 5.45 -2.83
C ASN A 148 8.17 6.40 -3.79
N GLN A 149 7.43 7.31 -4.42
CA GLN A 149 7.97 8.30 -5.35
C GLN A 149 9.04 9.18 -4.72
N ALA A 150 8.82 9.65 -3.49
CA ALA A 150 9.78 10.48 -2.77
C ALA A 150 11.09 9.71 -2.49
N ILE A 151 10.98 8.48 -1.98
CA ILE A 151 12.16 7.67 -1.67
C ILE A 151 12.88 7.21 -2.94
N LEU A 152 12.14 6.84 -3.99
CA LEU A 152 12.74 6.52 -5.30
C LEU A 152 13.48 7.74 -5.90
N LEU A 153 12.92 8.94 -5.78
CA LEU A 153 13.61 10.16 -6.20
C LEU A 153 14.90 10.37 -5.40
N GLN A 154 14.87 10.18 -4.09
CA GLN A 154 16.05 10.27 -3.24
C GLN A 154 17.12 9.21 -3.61
N MET A 155 16.71 7.96 -3.86
CA MET A 155 17.63 6.91 -4.32
C MET A 155 18.25 7.27 -5.68
N ALA A 156 17.46 7.81 -6.61
CA ALA A 156 17.95 8.27 -7.89
C ALA A 156 18.91 9.47 -7.75
N CYS A 157 18.61 10.42 -6.86
CA CYS A 157 19.51 11.52 -6.55
C CYS A 157 20.84 11.03 -5.99
N GLU A 158 20.86 10.07 -5.07
CA GLU A 158 22.09 9.52 -4.54
C GLU A 158 22.92 8.81 -5.63
N LYS A 159 22.27 8.10 -6.53
CA LYS A 159 22.92 7.46 -7.70
C LYS A 159 23.55 8.48 -8.65
N GLU A 160 22.86 9.61 -8.88
CA GLU A 160 23.26 10.65 -9.83
C GLU A 160 24.29 11.64 -9.27
N PHE A 161 24.12 12.05 -7.99
CA PHE A 161 24.92 13.11 -7.37
C PHE A 161 25.94 12.59 -6.35
N GLY A 162 25.93 11.29 -6.04
CA GLY A 162 26.81 10.64 -5.08
C GLY A 162 26.21 10.52 -3.68
N VAL A 163 26.84 9.68 -2.86
CA VAL A 163 26.43 9.38 -1.47
C VAL A 163 26.35 10.68 -0.64
N GLY A 164 25.27 10.80 0.13
CA GLY A 164 24.96 11.99 0.95
C GLY A 164 24.17 13.07 0.23
N HIS A 165 23.95 12.96 -1.08
CA HIS A 165 23.18 13.94 -1.86
C HIS A 165 21.77 13.46 -2.21
N HIS A 166 21.23 12.46 -1.50
CA HIS A 166 19.91 11.91 -1.74
C HIS A 166 18.77 12.97 -1.66
N SER A 167 18.88 13.95 -0.79
CA SER A 167 17.87 15.01 -0.59
C SER A 167 18.00 16.20 -1.56
N LYS A 168 18.85 16.10 -2.58
CA LYS A 168 19.18 17.21 -3.50
C LYS A 168 17.97 17.88 -4.14
N LEU A 169 16.92 17.12 -4.44
CA LEU A 169 15.70 17.61 -5.08
C LEU A 169 14.49 17.69 -4.12
N ASP A 170 14.65 17.40 -2.83
CA ASP A 170 13.52 17.41 -1.87
C ASP A 170 12.83 18.76 -1.79
N ALA A 171 13.58 19.87 -1.85
CA ALA A 171 13.06 21.22 -1.74
C ALA A 171 12.09 21.60 -2.89
N ILE A 172 12.19 20.94 -4.03
CA ILE A 172 11.32 21.17 -5.19
C ILE A 172 10.19 20.14 -5.34
N THR A 173 10.03 19.22 -4.36
CA THR A 173 8.90 18.28 -4.37
C THR A 173 7.61 18.95 -3.90
N LEU A 174 6.47 18.54 -4.49
CA LEU A 174 5.14 19.07 -4.20
C LEU A 174 4.16 17.93 -3.93
N ALA A 175 3.45 17.99 -2.79
CA ALA A 175 2.39 17.03 -2.48
C ALA A 175 1.13 17.32 -3.31
N MET A 176 0.77 16.37 -4.20
CA MET A 176 -0.40 16.48 -5.05
C MET A 176 -0.92 15.08 -5.39
N ALA A 177 -2.25 14.89 -5.29
CA ALA A 177 -2.87 13.62 -5.67
C ALA A 177 -2.64 13.31 -7.15
N HIS A 178 -2.52 12.03 -7.51
CA HIS A 178 -2.25 11.61 -8.89
C HIS A 178 -3.23 12.16 -9.94
N PRO A 179 -4.57 12.20 -9.70
CA PRO A 179 -5.49 12.82 -10.64
C PRO A 179 -5.18 14.30 -10.90
N ASP A 180 -4.94 15.07 -9.83
CA ASP A 180 -4.70 16.52 -9.92
C ASP A 180 -3.37 16.82 -10.61
N ALA A 181 -2.30 16.09 -10.25
CA ALA A 181 -0.99 16.18 -10.90
C ALA A 181 -1.08 15.86 -12.40
N THR A 182 -1.91 14.86 -12.76
CA THR A 182 -2.12 14.49 -14.17
C THR A 182 -2.82 15.60 -14.93
N ILE A 183 -3.87 16.20 -14.36
CA ILE A 183 -4.57 17.34 -14.97
C ILE A 183 -3.61 18.51 -15.16
N ALA A 184 -2.84 18.87 -14.13
CA ALA A 184 -1.85 19.96 -14.21
C ALA A 184 -0.81 19.70 -15.31
N MET A 185 -0.25 18.49 -15.37
CA MET A 185 0.72 18.10 -16.41
C MET A 185 0.11 18.19 -17.83
N ILE A 186 -1.07 17.61 -18.05
CA ILE A 186 -1.72 17.55 -19.37
C ILE A 186 -2.15 18.93 -19.83
N SER A 187 -2.68 19.77 -18.93
CA SER A 187 -3.09 21.15 -19.26
C SER A 187 -1.91 22.09 -19.54
N GLY A 188 -0.68 21.66 -19.26
CA GLY A 188 0.51 22.47 -19.51
C GLY A 188 0.78 23.51 -18.43
N SER A 189 0.36 23.25 -17.20
CA SER A 189 0.71 24.10 -16.07
C SER A 189 2.22 24.23 -15.94
N LYS A 190 2.71 25.46 -15.90
CA LYS A 190 4.14 25.75 -15.66
C LYS A 190 4.56 25.45 -14.21
N ASP A 191 3.59 25.38 -13.29
CA ASP A 191 3.85 25.13 -11.88
C ASP A 191 4.17 23.67 -11.59
N VAL A 192 3.81 22.74 -12.50
CA VAL A 192 4.02 21.29 -12.36
C VAL A 192 4.63 20.73 -13.64
N PRO A 193 5.91 21.03 -13.95
CA PRO A 193 6.58 20.52 -15.13
C PRO A 193 6.97 19.04 -15.02
N ALA A 194 6.91 18.45 -13.82
CA ALA A 194 7.24 17.05 -13.57
C ALA A 194 6.30 16.40 -12.54
N ASN A 195 6.04 15.11 -12.75
CA ASN A 195 5.24 14.30 -11.83
C ASN A 195 5.81 12.89 -11.72
N PHE A 196 6.10 12.44 -10.50
CA PHE A 196 6.43 11.04 -10.26
C PHE A 196 5.12 10.28 -10.09
N SER A 197 4.70 9.62 -11.16
CA SER A 197 3.34 9.13 -11.38
C SER A 197 3.23 7.61 -11.21
N SER A 198 2.00 7.10 -11.33
CA SER A 198 1.66 5.67 -11.31
C SER A 198 0.65 5.35 -12.42
N VAL A 199 0.38 4.05 -12.66
CA VAL A 199 -0.65 3.61 -13.63
C VAL A 199 -2.06 3.91 -13.11
N PRO A 200 -2.98 4.40 -13.99
CA PRO A 200 -2.83 4.66 -15.40
C PRO A 200 -2.39 6.12 -15.72
N PHE A 201 -2.13 6.92 -14.70
CA PHE A 201 -1.85 8.36 -14.81
C PHE A 201 -0.61 8.65 -15.66
N GLN A 202 0.50 7.92 -15.42
CA GLN A 202 1.71 8.03 -16.22
C GLN A 202 1.46 7.69 -17.69
N ASN A 203 0.57 6.75 -17.99
CA ASN A 203 0.25 6.34 -19.34
C ASN A 203 -0.56 7.44 -20.08
N ARG A 204 -1.49 8.10 -19.39
CA ARG A 204 -2.20 9.27 -19.94
C ARG A 204 -1.25 10.43 -20.19
N GLN A 205 -0.34 10.70 -19.27
CA GLN A 205 0.68 11.72 -19.42
C GLN A 205 1.56 11.42 -20.64
N ALA A 206 2.01 10.17 -20.81
CA ALA A 206 2.86 9.75 -21.93
C ALA A 206 2.19 9.90 -23.32
N LYS A 207 0.85 9.88 -23.39
CA LYS A 207 0.07 10.12 -24.63
C LYS A 207 -0.08 11.61 -24.99
N THR A 208 0.26 12.50 -24.07
CA THR A 208 0.15 13.93 -24.28
C THR A 208 1.43 14.45 -24.92
N SER A 209 1.29 15.15 -26.06
CA SER A 209 2.43 15.75 -26.74
C SER A 209 3.24 16.65 -25.81
N GLY A 210 4.56 16.53 -25.87
CA GLY A 210 5.51 17.25 -25.02
C GLY A 210 5.69 16.67 -23.61
N ILE A 211 4.99 15.57 -23.26
CA ILE A 211 5.25 14.84 -22.00
C ILE A 211 5.99 13.55 -22.33
N ARG A 212 7.06 13.29 -21.61
CA ARG A 212 7.85 12.06 -21.75
C ARG A 212 8.24 11.49 -20.40
N ARG A 213 8.56 10.22 -20.40
CA ARG A 213 9.13 9.51 -19.25
C ARG A 213 10.63 9.83 -19.16
N LEU A 214 11.07 10.28 -17.99
CA LEU A 214 12.49 10.51 -17.70
C LEU A 214 13.16 9.24 -17.15
N MET A 215 12.52 8.59 -16.18
CA MET A 215 12.98 7.33 -15.57
C MET A 215 11.83 6.56 -14.94
N THR A 216 12.06 5.30 -14.61
CA THR A 216 11.12 4.42 -13.91
C THR A 216 11.68 3.94 -12.57
N SER A 217 10.81 3.37 -11.73
CA SER A 217 11.24 2.66 -10.51
C SER A 217 12.17 1.49 -10.81
N THR A 218 11.98 0.82 -11.97
CA THR A 218 12.85 -0.29 -12.41
C THR A 218 14.25 0.19 -12.77
N ASP A 219 14.39 1.37 -13.41
CA ASP A 219 15.70 1.97 -13.69
C ASP A 219 16.47 2.32 -12.40
N ILE A 220 15.73 2.64 -11.34
CA ILE A 220 16.32 3.00 -10.04
C ILE A 220 16.69 1.75 -9.24
N LEU A 221 15.78 0.78 -9.14
CA LEU A 221 15.92 -0.40 -8.27
C LEU A 221 16.55 -1.62 -8.96
N GLY A 222 16.48 -1.68 -10.31
CA GLY A 222 16.93 -2.83 -11.10
C GLY A 222 15.97 -4.00 -11.14
N ALA A 223 14.85 -3.94 -10.41
CA ALA A 223 13.86 -5.00 -10.34
C ALA A 223 12.46 -4.47 -9.94
N PRO A 224 11.38 -5.22 -10.20
CA PRO A 224 10.06 -4.96 -9.63
C PRO A 224 10.09 -4.98 -8.09
N PHE A 225 9.28 -4.14 -7.47
CA PHE A 225 9.11 -4.06 -6.01
C PHE A 225 7.62 -3.95 -5.66
N SER A 226 7.23 -4.32 -4.43
CA SER A 226 5.86 -4.10 -3.97
C SER A 226 5.55 -2.61 -3.92
N PHE A 227 4.70 -2.17 -4.85
CA PHE A 227 4.23 -0.79 -4.90
C PHE A 227 3.27 -0.52 -3.75
N ASN A 228 2.32 -1.45 -3.52
CA ASN A 228 1.36 -1.37 -2.43
C ASN A 228 1.42 -2.63 -1.55
N ILE A 229 1.39 -2.41 -0.23
CA ILE A 229 1.35 -3.44 0.80
C ILE A 229 0.14 -3.16 1.69
N VAL A 230 -0.70 -4.18 1.89
CA VAL A 230 -1.83 -4.14 2.82
C VAL A 230 -1.32 -4.19 4.24
N ALA A 231 -1.79 -3.29 5.11
CA ALA A 231 -1.36 -3.24 6.50
C ALA A 231 -2.53 -3.06 7.47
N THR A 232 -2.36 -3.57 8.68
CA THR A 232 -3.28 -3.43 9.82
C THR A 232 -2.53 -3.47 11.14
N THR A 233 -3.23 -3.28 12.26
CA THR A 233 -2.64 -3.37 13.59
C THR A 233 -2.60 -4.81 14.10
N SER A 234 -1.58 -5.16 14.89
CA SER A 234 -1.52 -6.45 15.60
C SER A 234 -2.74 -6.65 16.52
N LYS A 235 -3.26 -5.55 17.08
CA LYS A 235 -4.47 -5.55 17.90
C LYS A 235 -5.69 -6.01 17.08
N PHE A 236 -5.96 -5.37 15.92
CA PHE A 236 -7.11 -5.76 15.09
C PHE A 236 -7.02 -7.23 14.66
N ARG A 237 -5.83 -7.67 14.21
CA ARG A 237 -5.57 -9.07 13.82
C ARG A 237 -5.85 -10.06 14.96
N ALA A 238 -5.43 -9.73 16.19
CA ALA A 238 -5.61 -10.61 17.36
C ALA A 238 -7.05 -10.65 17.87
N GLU A 239 -7.75 -9.51 17.84
CA GLU A 239 -9.13 -9.40 18.33
C GLU A 239 -10.16 -9.89 17.30
N ASN A 240 -9.81 -9.92 16.00
CA ASN A 240 -10.73 -10.26 14.91
C ASN A 240 -10.09 -11.28 13.93
N PRO A 241 -9.65 -12.46 14.39
CA PRO A 241 -8.88 -13.39 13.56
C PRO A 241 -9.66 -13.94 12.36
N LYS A 242 -10.96 -14.19 12.49
CA LYS A 242 -11.80 -14.66 11.39
C LYS A 242 -12.08 -13.55 10.36
N LEU A 243 -12.37 -12.33 10.83
CA LEU A 243 -12.61 -11.19 9.96
C LEU A 243 -11.32 -10.77 9.24
N TYR A 244 -10.17 -10.80 9.93
CA TYR A 244 -8.86 -10.61 9.34
C TYR A 244 -8.60 -11.63 8.21
N LYS A 245 -8.85 -12.91 8.49
CA LYS A 245 -8.71 -13.96 7.47
C LYS A 245 -9.67 -13.78 6.31
N ALA A 246 -10.94 -13.46 6.58
CA ALA A 246 -11.95 -13.22 5.55
C ALA A 246 -11.55 -12.06 4.61
N TYR A 247 -10.92 -11.00 5.14
CA TYR A 247 -10.41 -9.90 4.34
C TYR A 247 -9.25 -10.36 3.41
N LEU A 248 -8.32 -11.17 3.92
CA LEU A 248 -7.22 -11.70 3.10
C LEU A 248 -7.70 -12.72 2.06
N ASP A 249 -8.68 -13.58 2.40
CA ASP A 249 -9.28 -14.52 1.46
C ASP A 249 -10.01 -13.77 0.32
N ALA A 250 -10.74 -12.69 0.66
CA ALA A 250 -11.38 -11.81 -0.31
C ALA A 250 -10.36 -11.13 -1.24
N LEU A 251 -9.22 -10.70 -0.69
CA LEU A 251 -8.13 -10.12 -1.48
C LEU A 251 -7.49 -11.16 -2.43
N ASN A 252 -7.32 -12.40 -1.97
CA ASN A 252 -6.83 -13.48 -2.81
C ASN A 252 -7.82 -13.79 -3.96
N GLU A 253 -9.12 -13.84 -3.68
CA GLU A 253 -10.16 -14.02 -4.70
C GLU A 253 -10.16 -12.87 -5.70
N ALA A 254 -10.13 -11.62 -5.24
CA ALA A 254 -10.05 -10.43 -6.10
C ALA A 254 -8.79 -10.44 -6.97
N THR A 255 -7.65 -10.86 -6.42
CA THR A 255 -6.39 -10.98 -7.16
C THR A 255 -6.49 -12.06 -8.25
N ALA A 256 -7.13 -13.20 -7.95
CA ALA A 256 -7.39 -14.24 -8.94
C ALA A 256 -8.31 -13.73 -10.07
N ILE A 257 -9.35 -12.95 -9.74
CA ILE A 257 -10.23 -12.32 -10.73
C ILE A 257 -9.42 -11.38 -11.64
N VAL A 258 -8.61 -10.48 -11.07
CA VAL A 258 -7.76 -9.57 -11.87
C VAL A 258 -6.84 -10.33 -12.81
N ASN A 259 -6.29 -11.47 -12.38
CA ASN A 259 -5.35 -12.24 -13.20
C ASN A 259 -6.02 -13.10 -14.27
N ASN A 260 -7.22 -13.63 -14.01
CA ASN A 260 -7.91 -14.59 -14.88
C ASN A 260 -9.00 -13.95 -15.74
N ASP A 261 -9.59 -12.82 -15.33
CA ASP A 261 -10.63 -12.10 -16.07
C ASP A 261 -10.27 -10.61 -16.18
N LYS A 262 -9.36 -10.30 -17.09
CA LYS A 262 -8.90 -8.92 -17.35
C LYS A 262 -10.03 -8.01 -17.79
N LYS A 263 -11.04 -8.56 -18.50
CA LYS A 263 -12.19 -7.78 -18.96
C LYS A 263 -13.04 -7.32 -17.78
N LEU A 264 -13.42 -8.22 -16.89
CA LEU A 264 -14.17 -7.88 -15.68
C LEU A 264 -13.39 -6.89 -14.81
N ALA A 265 -12.07 -7.09 -14.65
CA ALA A 265 -11.21 -6.17 -13.90
C ALA A 265 -11.20 -4.76 -14.53
N ALA A 266 -11.09 -4.64 -15.86
CA ALA A 266 -11.12 -3.37 -16.57
C ALA A 266 -12.49 -2.67 -16.46
N GLU A 267 -13.59 -3.41 -16.65
CA GLU A 267 -14.96 -2.89 -16.50
C GLU A 267 -15.20 -2.36 -15.08
N THR A 268 -14.80 -3.13 -14.08
CA THR A 268 -14.92 -2.74 -12.66
C THR A 268 -14.09 -1.50 -12.37
N TYR A 269 -12.83 -1.46 -12.82
CA TYR A 269 -11.97 -0.28 -12.65
C TYR A 269 -12.61 0.98 -13.27
N LEU A 270 -12.99 0.93 -14.54
CA LEU A 270 -13.55 2.08 -15.26
C LEU A 270 -14.81 2.61 -14.57
N ARG A 271 -15.69 1.73 -14.14
CA ARG A 271 -16.94 2.06 -13.45
C ARG A 271 -16.71 2.65 -12.06
N MET A 272 -15.91 1.97 -11.24
CA MET A 272 -15.67 2.36 -9.84
C MET A 272 -14.80 3.63 -9.73
N ALA A 273 -13.82 3.78 -10.59
CA ALA A 273 -12.97 4.97 -10.66
C ALA A 273 -13.63 6.13 -11.41
N LYS A 274 -14.80 5.91 -12.06
CA LYS A 274 -15.44 6.85 -12.98
C LYS A 274 -14.47 7.33 -14.06
N ASP A 275 -13.62 6.42 -14.52
CA ASP A 275 -12.54 6.67 -15.44
C ASP A 275 -13.04 6.59 -16.89
N LYS A 276 -12.68 7.57 -17.72
CA LYS A 276 -13.11 7.68 -19.12
C LYS A 276 -12.07 7.13 -20.10
N THR A 277 -11.00 6.51 -19.60
CA THR A 277 -9.99 5.87 -20.46
C THR A 277 -10.66 4.78 -21.30
N PRO A 278 -10.35 4.66 -22.59
CA PRO A 278 -10.85 3.56 -23.42
C PRO A 278 -10.56 2.18 -22.80
N MET A 279 -11.52 1.27 -22.94
CA MET A 279 -11.43 -0.09 -22.39
C MET A 279 -10.15 -0.82 -22.81
N GLU A 280 -9.81 -0.73 -24.10
CA GLU A 280 -8.61 -1.35 -24.68
C GLU A 280 -7.31 -0.87 -24.03
N GLU A 281 -7.27 0.37 -23.57
CA GLU A 281 -6.10 0.90 -22.88
C GLU A 281 -5.94 0.31 -21.47
N ILE A 282 -7.04 0.21 -20.74
CA ILE A 282 -7.00 -0.44 -19.41
C ILE A 282 -6.69 -1.94 -19.55
N LEU A 283 -7.25 -2.60 -20.57
CA LEU A 283 -6.90 -3.99 -20.87
C LEU A 283 -5.43 -4.16 -21.23
N ALA A 284 -4.85 -3.24 -22.01
CA ALA A 284 -3.42 -3.25 -22.32
C ALA A 284 -2.57 -3.14 -21.04
N LEU A 285 -2.95 -2.25 -20.11
CA LEU A 285 -2.27 -2.11 -18.80
C LEU A 285 -2.41 -3.37 -17.93
N LEU A 286 -3.58 -4.00 -17.91
CA LEU A 286 -3.80 -5.23 -17.13
C LEU A 286 -3.08 -6.44 -17.72
N ASN A 287 -2.74 -6.42 -19.01
CA ASN A 287 -2.00 -7.47 -19.69
C ASN A 287 -0.48 -7.19 -19.79
N ASP A 288 -0.03 -6.03 -19.35
CA ASP A 288 1.39 -5.69 -19.33
C ASP A 288 2.13 -6.61 -18.34
N PRO A 289 3.16 -7.35 -18.76
CA PRO A 289 3.89 -8.27 -17.89
C PRO A 289 4.65 -7.57 -16.75
N GLU A 290 4.92 -6.26 -16.85
CA GLU A 290 5.51 -5.48 -15.77
C GLU A 290 4.48 -5.11 -14.69
N HIS A 291 3.18 -5.27 -14.96
CA HIS A 291 2.10 -4.96 -14.03
C HIS A 291 1.66 -6.23 -13.28
N ILE A 292 2.27 -6.50 -12.15
CA ILE A 292 2.06 -7.73 -11.36
C ILE A 292 1.03 -7.46 -10.27
N PHE A 293 -0.12 -8.14 -10.34
CA PHE A 293 -1.13 -8.17 -9.29
C PHE A 293 -0.96 -9.45 -8.47
N THR A 294 -0.56 -9.30 -7.20
CA THR A 294 -0.17 -10.44 -6.36
C THR A 294 -0.33 -10.10 -4.88
N THR A 295 -0.71 -11.09 -4.08
CA THR A 295 -0.74 -11.00 -2.61
C THR A 295 0.61 -11.32 -1.96
N LYS A 296 1.60 -11.73 -2.74
CA LYS A 296 2.97 -11.89 -2.26
C LYS A 296 3.69 -10.54 -2.19
N VAL A 297 4.47 -10.34 -1.14
CA VAL A 297 5.33 -9.16 -1.07
C VAL A 297 6.58 -9.42 -1.90
N THR A 298 6.75 -8.64 -2.97
CA THR A 298 7.98 -8.65 -3.78
C THR A 298 9.10 -7.87 -3.07
N PRO A 299 10.39 -8.04 -3.44
CA PRO A 299 11.50 -7.47 -2.70
C PRO A 299 11.37 -5.96 -2.44
N ILE A 300 11.51 -5.56 -1.19
CA ILE A 300 11.46 -4.17 -0.73
C ILE A 300 12.68 -3.77 0.10
N ASP A 301 13.63 -4.70 0.31
CA ASP A 301 14.77 -4.51 1.21
C ASP A 301 15.67 -3.35 0.80
N ALA A 302 15.87 -3.12 -0.50
CA ALA A 302 16.69 -2.00 -0.98
C ALA A 302 16.14 -0.63 -0.50
N MET A 303 14.81 -0.44 -0.54
CA MET A 303 14.18 0.79 -0.02
C MET A 303 14.27 0.86 1.51
N ILE A 304 14.04 -0.25 2.21
CA ILE A 304 14.13 -0.33 3.66
C ILE A 304 15.55 0.03 4.11
N GLN A 305 16.57 -0.57 3.52
CA GLN A 305 17.98 -0.31 3.84
C GLN A 305 18.37 1.14 3.54
N PHE A 306 17.93 1.67 2.40
CA PHE A 306 18.14 3.08 2.06
C PHE A 306 17.53 3.99 3.12
N MET A 307 16.26 3.79 3.47
CA MET A 307 15.56 4.59 4.48
C MET A 307 16.15 4.43 5.89
N ALA A 308 16.55 3.22 6.29
CA ALA A 308 17.20 2.96 7.57
C ALA A 308 18.54 3.71 7.70
N ARG A 309 19.26 3.89 6.58
CA ARG A 309 20.52 4.61 6.52
C ARG A 309 20.33 6.13 6.49
N THR A 310 19.40 6.62 5.69
CA THR A 310 19.22 8.06 5.41
C THR A 310 18.16 8.73 6.25
N GLY A 311 17.18 7.98 6.75
CA GLY A 311 16.05 8.49 7.53
C GLY A 311 16.34 8.57 9.02
N ASN A 312 15.51 9.36 9.70
CA ASN A 312 15.56 9.52 11.15
C ASN A 312 14.52 8.61 11.82
N PHE A 313 14.77 7.29 11.80
CA PHE A 313 13.91 6.29 12.43
C PHE A 313 14.47 5.88 13.79
N LYS A 314 13.56 5.75 14.78
CA LYS A 314 13.90 5.24 16.12
C LYS A 314 14.26 3.76 16.04
N ASN A 315 13.47 3.01 15.28
CA ASN A 315 13.70 1.59 15.03
C ASN A 315 14.16 1.43 13.57
N LYS A 316 15.31 0.79 13.38
CA LYS A 316 15.88 0.55 12.05
C LYS A 316 15.75 -0.93 11.72
N PRO A 317 14.82 -1.33 10.85
CA PRO A 317 14.67 -2.74 10.47
C PRO A 317 15.87 -3.18 9.64
N THR A 318 16.28 -4.42 9.83
CA THR A 318 17.36 -5.05 9.06
C THR A 318 16.88 -5.78 7.83
N SER A 319 15.59 -6.13 7.82
CA SER A 319 14.92 -6.83 6.71
C SER A 319 13.44 -6.50 6.62
N ALA A 320 12.85 -6.79 5.47
CA ALA A 320 11.41 -6.66 5.23
C ALA A 320 10.56 -7.49 6.20
N SER A 321 11.07 -8.64 6.66
CA SER A 321 10.32 -9.54 7.56
C SER A 321 9.93 -8.89 8.88
N GLU A 322 10.68 -7.92 9.37
CA GLU A 322 10.33 -7.20 10.60
C GLU A 322 9.08 -6.31 10.45
N LEU A 323 8.79 -5.85 9.23
CA LEU A 323 7.66 -5.00 8.91
C LEU A 323 6.39 -5.80 8.59
N LEU A 324 6.49 -7.12 8.44
CA LEU A 324 5.43 -7.98 7.94
C LEU A 324 4.94 -8.96 9.01
N PHE A 325 3.66 -9.32 8.96
CA PHE A 325 3.19 -10.51 9.65
C PHE A 325 3.73 -11.78 8.98
N ALA A 326 3.80 -12.89 9.73
CA ALA A 326 4.41 -14.13 9.24
C ALA A 326 3.75 -14.66 7.96
N GLU A 327 2.43 -14.54 7.82
CA GLU A 327 1.67 -14.96 6.64
C GLU A 327 1.97 -14.14 5.38
N ALA A 328 2.43 -12.90 5.52
CA ALA A 328 2.82 -12.04 4.40
C ALA A 328 4.26 -12.28 3.89
N GLN A 329 5.00 -13.17 4.56
CA GLN A 329 6.39 -13.50 4.22
C GLN A 329 6.52 -14.75 3.34
N GLN A 330 5.38 -15.40 2.98
CA GLN A 330 5.32 -16.66 2.23
C GLN A 330 5.24 -16.48 0.71
#